data_5d971c7959f5ffb6d5a910f72805bae6
#
_entry.id   5d971c7959f5ffb6d5a910f72805bae6
#
_cell.length_a   1.000
_cell.length_b   1.000
_cell.length_c   1.000
_cell.angle_alpha   90.00
_cell.angle_beta   90.00
_cell.angle_gamma   90.00
#
_symmetry.space_group_name_H-M   'P 1'
#
loop_
_entity.id
_entity.type
_entity.pdbx_description
1 polymer ?
#
loop_
_entity_poly.entity_id
_entity_poly.type
_entity_poly.pdbx_seq_one_letter_code
_entity_poly.pdbx_strand_id
1 'polypeptide(L)'
;MERIVLATGNKGKIREFEWAFSHMNITCVPVKDIVDVPEPEETGTTFMENAILKAKYYSEKTGLPCLADDSGLTVDALDGAPGVYSARYAGVHGDDEANNEKLIRELQGKSDRTAHYVCALALVHPDGASVTAEASCDGEIQDTPVGTNGFGYDPYFFVPRFGKTMAELDIDTKETISHRGKALQQLVAKVNK
;
A
#
# COMPACT_ATOMS: atom_id res chain seq x y z
N MET A 1 -14.15 6.83 20.99
CA MET A 1 -13.76 6.02 19.81
C MET A 1 -13.28 7.00 18.76
N GLU A 2 -12.01 6.95 18.46
CA GLU A 2 -11.39 7.82 17.46
C GLU A 2 -11.82 7.38 16.05
N ARG A 3 -12.15 8.35 15.20
CA ARG A 3 -12.63 8.10 13.86
C ARG A 3 -11.61 8.60 12.85
N ILE A 4 -11.10 7.69 12.02
CA ILE A 4 -10.12 8.00 10.99
C ILE A 4 -10.71 7.71 9.61
N VAL A 5 -10.59 8.66 8.70
CA VAL A 5 -11.00 8.50 7.31
C VAL A 5 -9.87 7.80 6.55
N LEU A 6 -10.20 6.75 5.82
CA LEU A 6 -9.27 6.06 4.92
C LEU A 6 -9.34 6.69 3.52
N ALA A 7 -8.27 7.34 3.12
CA ALA A 7 -8.13 8.01 1.82
C ALA A 7 -7.76 7.01 0.70
N THR A 8 -8.51 5.92 0.59
CA THR A 8 -8.29 4.91 -0.45
C THR A 8 -9.61 4.28 -0.88
N GLY A 9 -9.73 3.95 -2.16
CA GLY A 9 -10.82 3.12 -2.71
C GLY A 9 -10.42 1.67 -2.94
N ASN A 10 -9.17 1.30 -2.66
CA ASN A 10 -8.67 -0.06 -2.86
C ASN A 10 -9.17 -0.99 -1.75
N LYS A 11 -10.02 -1.96 -2.14
CA LYS A 11 -10.64 -2.90 -1.19
C LYS A 11 -9.64 -3.77 -0.43
N GLY A 12 -8.51 -4.12 -1.05
CA GLY A 12 -7.45 -4.88 -0.40
C GLY A 12 -6.79 -4.08 0.71
N LYS A 13 -6.43 -2.82 0.43
CA LYS A 13 -5.88 -1.91 1.43
C LYS A 13 -6.86 -1.64 2.57
N ILE A 14 -8.12 -1.37 2.25
CA ILE A 14 -9.17 -1.15 3.27
C ILE A 14 -9.23 -2.33 4.23
N ARG A 15 -9.27 -3.57 3.74
CA ARG A 15 -9.29 -4.77 4.59
C ARG A 15 -8.08 -4.87 5.52
N GLU A 16 -6.90 -4.55 5.03
CA GLU A 16 -5.68 -4.57 5.84
C GLU A 16 -5.71 -3.49 6.93
N PHE A 17 -6.19 -2.29 6.63
CA PHE A 17 -6.37 -1.23 7.63
C PHE A 17 -7.44 -1.57 8.66
N GLU A 18 -8.59 -2.07 8.24
CA GLU A 18 -9.67 -2.49 9.14
C GLU A 18 -9.19 -3.60 10.08
N TRP A 19 -8.46 -4.58 9.56
CA TRP A 19 -7.85 -5.62 10.38
C TRP A 19 -6.91 -5.04 11.45
N ALA A 20 -5.99 -4.16 11.06
CA ALA A 20 -5.04 -3.55 11.98
C ALA A 20 -5.71 -2.71 13.06
N PHE A 21 -6.70 -1.90 12.69
CA PHE A 21 -7.37 -1.00 13.62
C PHE A 21 -8.46 -1.65 14.46
N SER A 22 -8.96 -2.85 14.07
CA SER A 22 -9.93 -3.60 14.86
C SER A 22 -9.45 -3.91 16.28
N HIS A 23 -8.15 -4.01 16.48
CA HIS A 23 -7.50 -4.27 17.76
C HIS A 23 -7.22 -3.01 18.60
N MET A 24 -7.58 -1.80 18.09
CA MET A 24 -7.13 -0.54 18.66
C MET A 24 -8.25 0.43 19.06
N ASN A 25 -9.51 0.01 19.07
CA ASN A 25 -10.66 0.92 19.32
C ASN A 25 -10.73 2.13 18.36
N ILE A 26 -10.19 2.01 17.17
CA ILE A 26 -10.23 3.01 16.11
C ILE A 26 -11.26 2.56 15.07
N THR A 27 -12.17 3.46 14.70
CA THR A 27 -13.11 3.22 13.61
C THR A 27 -12.58 3.81 12.32
N CYS A 28 -12.34 2.95 11.34
CA CYS A 28 -11.99 3.36 9.98
C CYS A 28 -13.23 3.57 9.15
N VAL A 29 -13.28 4.67 8.40
CA VAL A 29 -14.37 4.97 7.48
C VAL A 29 -13.78 5.28 6.12
N PRO A 30 -14.13 4.52 5.06
CA PRO A 30 -13.70 4.85 3.72
C PRO A 30 -14.16 6.25 3.32
N VAL A 31 -13.29 7.01 2.66
CA VAL A 31 -13.60 8.41 2.29
C VAL A 31 -14.85 8.54 1.45
N LYS A 32 -15.14 7.56 0.60
CA LYS A 32 -16.34 7.53 -0.25
C LYS A 32 -17.66 7.47 0.53
N ASP A 33 -17.62 7.01 1.77
CA ASP A 33 -18.80 6.98 2.65
C ASP A 33 -19.08 8.33 3.32
N ILE A 34 -18.16 9.30 3.18
CA ILE A 34 -18.27 10.62 3.80
C ILE A 34 -18.45 11.72 2.77
N VAL A 35 -17.63 11.72 1.72
CA VAL A 35 -17.66 12.73 0.67
C VAL A 35 -17.54 12.10 -0.71
N ASP A 36 -18.25 12.70 -1.66
CA ASP A 36 -18.14 12.37 -3.08
C ASP A 36 -17.40 13.51 -3.79
N VAL A 37 -16.09 13.38 -3.85
CA VAL A 37 -15.20 14.36 -4.51
C VAL A 37 -14.23 13.62 -5.42
N PRO A 38 -13.73 14.28 -6.48
CA PRO A 38 -12.71 13.71 -7.35
C PRO A 38 -11.47 13.28 -6.55
N GLU A 39 -10.86 12.18 -6.95
CA GLU A 39 -9.58 11.79 -6.38
C GLU A 39 -8.50 12.82 -6.75
N PRO A 40 -7.60 13.18 -5.81
CA PRO A 40 -6.51 14.08 -6.14
C PRO A 40 -5.54 13.41 -7.11
N GLU A 41 -4.96 14.18 -8.01
CA GLU A 41 -3.90 13.71 -8.88
C GLU A 41 -2.64 13.44 -8.06
N GLU A 42 -2.06 12.24 -8.21
CA GLU A 42 -0.82 11.86 -7.56
C GLU A 42 0.37 12.37 -8.35
N THR A 43 0.82 13.58 -8.05
CA THR A 43 1.89 14.29 -8.75
C THR A 43 3.26 14.15 -8.10
N GLY A 44 3.35 13.50 -6.94
CA GLY A 44 4.59 13.27 -6.23
C GLY A 44 5.52 12.29 -6.96
N THR A 45 6.81 12.42 -6.71
CA THR A 45 7.85 11.53 -7.24
C THR A 45 8.21 10.41 -6.27
N THR A 46 7.74 10.49 -5.03
CA THR A 46 7.93 9.48 -3.99
C THR A 46 6.60 9.01 -3.44
N PHE A 47 6.60 7.82 -2.84
CA PHE A 47 5.41 7.29 -2.15
C PHE A 47 4.96 8.21 -1.02
N MET A 48 5.90 8.76 -0.25
CA MET A 48 5.57 9.65 0.87
C MET A 48 4.95 10.96 0.41
N GLU A 49 5.45 11.57 -0.66
CA GLU A 49 4.86 12.79 -1.22
C GLU A 49 3.41 12.57 -1.63
N ASN A 50 3.11 11.45 -2.29
CA ASN A 50 1.76 11.11 -2.70
C ASN A 50 0.85 10.79 -1.50
N ALA A 51 1.36 10.09 -0.49
CA ALA A 51 0.60 9.80 0.73
C ALA A 51 0.20 11.09 1.47
N ILE A 52 1.14 12.01 1.65
CA ILE A 52 0.87 13.31 2.29
C ILE A 52 -0.13 14.14 1.47
N LEU A 53 0.03 14.20 0.16
CA LEU A 53 -0.87 14.90 -0.74
C LEU A 53 -2.31 14.40 -0.60
N LYS A 54 -2.51 13.09 -0.63
CA LYS A 54 -3.84 12.48 -0.49
C LYS A 54 -4.45 12.71 0.90
N ALA A 55 -3.67 12.48 1.95
CA ALA A 55 -4.16 12.66 3.32
C ALA A 55 -4.58 14.12 3.59
N LYS A 56 -3.78 15.08 3.16
CA LYS A 56 -4.08 16.50 3.27
C LYS A 56 -5.35 16.89 2.51
N TYR A 57 -5.43 16.49 1.24
CA TYR A 57 -6.60 16.78 0.40
C TYR A 57 -7.91 16.30 1.04
N TYR A 58 -7.94 15.04 1.49
CA TYR A 58 -9.16 14.50 2.08
C TYR A 58 -9.42 15.00 3.50
N SER A 59 -8.41 15.32 4.29
CA SER A 59 -8.59 15.96 5.59
C SER A 59 -9.26 17.34 5.45
N GLU A 60 -8.85 18.13 4.46
CA GLU A 60 -9.47 19.42 4.14
C GLU A 60 -10.93 19.26 3.67
N LYS A 61 -11.23 18.22 2.87
CA LYS A 61 -12.58 17.98 2.36
C LYS A 61 -13.55 17.41 3.38
N THR A 62 -13.06 16.60 4.31
CA THR A 62 -13.91 15.92 5.31
C THR A 62 -13.97 16.64 6.65
N GLY A 63 -13.00 17.50 6.97
CA GLY A 63 -12.84 18.08 8.29
C GLY A 63 -12.46 17.07 9.38
N LEU A 64 -11.95 15.89 8.99
CA LEU A 64 -11.59 14.79 9.87
C LEU A 64 -10.13 14.35 9.68
N PRO A 65 -9.53 13.67 10.67
CA PRO A 65 -8.23 13.05 10.47
C PRO A 65 -8.30 12.02 9.32
N CYS A 66 -7.38 12.14 8.36
CA CYS A 66 -7.33 11.25 7.20
C CYS A 66 -5.99 10.52 7.14
N LEU A 67 -6.09 9.21 7.01
CA LEU A 67 -4.97 8.32 6.75
C LEU A 67 -4.92 7.98 5.26
N ALA A 68 -3.83 8.34 4.62
CA ALA A 68 -3.53 7.94 3.26
C ALA A 68 -2.34 6.99 3.21
N ASP A 69 -2.40 6.12 2.24
CA ASP A 69 -1.36 5.18 1.86
C ASP A 69 -0.96 5.47 0.42
N ASP A 70 0.33 5.51 0.17
CA ASP A 70 0.87 5.28 -1.16
C ASP A 70 1.90 4.18 -1.07
N SER A 71 1.68 3.12 -1.81
CA SER A 71 2.47 1.90 -1.74
C SER A 71 2.68 1.33 -3.14
N GLY A 72 3.71 0.55 -3.29
CA GLY A 72 4.00 -0.08 -4.55
C GLY A 72 5.14 -1.06 -4.49
N LEU A 73 5.42 -1.61 -5.65
CA LEU A 73 6.48 -2.56 -5.91
C LEU A 73 7.66 -1.83 -6.57
N THR A 74 8.86 -2.05 -6.07
CA THR A 74 10.10 -1.67 -6.74
C THR A 74 10.89 -2.92 -7.09
N VAL A 75 11.42 -2.98 -8.31
CA VAL A 75 12.20 -4.14 -8.80
C VAL A 75 13.57 -3.65 -9.23
N ASP A 76 14.62 -4.21 -8.63
CA ASP A 76 15.99 -3.72 -8.83
C ASP A 76 16.44 -3.83 -10.29
N ALA A 77 16.15 -4.94 -10.95
CA ALA A 77 16.48 -5.15 -12.36
C ALA A 77 15.72 -4.24 -13.34
N LEU A 78 14.72 -3.52 -12.88
CA LEU A 78 13.92 -2.56 -13.64
C LEU A 78 14.16 -1.11 -13.17
N ASP A 79 15.31 -0.83 -12.54
CA ASP A 79 15.67 0.49 -12.01
C ASP A 79 14.60 1.07 -11.05
N GLY A 80 13.96 0.23 -10.28
CA GLY A 80 12.92 0.61 -9.31
C GLY A 80 11.49 0.65 -9.86
N ALA A 81 11.29 0.39 -11.16
CA ALA A 81 9.93 0.25 -11.69
C ALA A 81 9.25 -1.02 -11.14
N PRO A 82 7.92 -1.05 -10.99
CA PRO A 82 6.90 -0.02 -11.31
C PRO A 82 6.93 1.24 -10.43
N GLY A 83 7.42 1.19 -9.17
CA GLY A 83 7.51 2.35 -8.29
C GLY A 83 6.13 2.98 -8.02
N VAL A 84 6.05 4.30 -8.09
CA VAL A 84 4.80 5.06 -7.87
C VAL A 84 3.71 4.75 -8.90
N TYR A 85 4.04 4.09 -10.00
CA TYR A 85 3.11 3.67 -11.04
C TYR A 85 2.56 2.25 -10.84
N SER A 86 2.80 1.62 -9.70
CA SER A 86 2.47 0.21 -9.46
C SER A 86 1.02 -0.14 -9.76
N ALA A 87 0.07 0.68 -9.35
CA ALA A 87 -1.36 0.42 -9.59
C ALA A 87 -1.80 0.60 -11.05
N ARG A 88 -1.03 1.31 -11.87
CA ARG A 88 -1.32 1.65 -13.27
C ARG A 88 -0.15 1.32 -14.21
N TYR A 89 0.64 0.33 -13.87
CA TYR A 89 1.87 0.00 -14.59
C TYR A 89 1.64 -0.33 -16.06
N ALA A 90 0.55 -1.05 -16.37
CA ALA A 90 0.12 -1.35 -17.74
C ALA A 90 -0.78 -0.26 -18.36
N GLY A 91 -1.03 0.85 -17.66
CA GLY A 91 -1.80 2.00 -18.13
C GLY A 91 -3.18 2.17 -17.51
N VAL A 92 -3.86 1.09 -17.12
CA VAL A 92 -5.17 1.14 -16.48
C VAL A 92 -5.04 0.93 -14.98
N HIS A 93 -5.57 1.87 -14.19
CA HIS A 93 -5.51 1.79 -12.74
C HIS A 93 -6.32 0.58 -12.21
N GLY A 94 -5.65 -0.25 -11.40
CA GLY A 94 -6.28 -1.40 -10.75
C GLY A 94 -6.43 -2.65 -11.63
N ASP A 95 -5.88 -2.65 -12.85
CA ASP A 95 -5.82 -3.84 -13.69
C ASP A 95 -4.62 -4.71 -13.29
N ASP A 96 -4.82 -5.51 -12.24
CA ASP A 96 -3.76 -6.33 -11.65
C ASP A 96 -3.21 -7.36 -12.64
N GLU A 97 -4.06 -7.94 -13.47
CA GLU A 97 -3.67 -8.94 -14.48
C GLU A 97 -2.70 -8.32 -15.51
N ALA A 98 -3.10 -7.21 -16.12
CA ALA A 98 -2.26 -6.51 -17.10
C ALA A 98 -0.95 -5.97 -16.47
N ASN A 99 -0.99 -5.48 -15.24
CA ASN A 99 0.18 -5.01 -14.51
C ASN A 99 1.18 -6.16 -14.26
N ASN A 100 0.70 -7.32 -13.84
CA ASN A 100 1.52 -8.52 -13.64
C ASN A 100 2.11 -9.04 -14.95
N GLU A 101 1.31 -9.11 -16.01
CA GLU A 101 1.79 -9.54 -17.34
C GLU A 101 2.92 -8.65 -17.83
N LYS A 102 2.77 -7.34 -17.70
CA LYS A 102 3.83 -6.39 -18.06
C LYS A 102 5.09 -6.61 -17.23
N LEU A 103 4.97 -6.78 -15.92
CA LEU A 103 6.09 -7.01 -15.02
C LEU A 103 6.89 -8.25 -15.45
N ILE A 104 6.22 -9.38 -15.65
CA ILE A 104 6.87 -10.64 -16.02
C ILE A 104 7.51 -10.55 -17.39
N ARG A 105 6.85 -9.89 -18.36
CA ARG A 105 7.42 -9.67 -19.69
C ARG A 105 8.72 -8.83 -19.64
N GLU A 106 8.76 -7.79 -18.84
CA GLU A 106 9.94 -6.93 -18.70
C GLU A 106 11.08 -7.61 -17.93
N LEU A 107 10.77 -8.60 -17.10
CA LEU A 107 11.77 -9.40 -16.38
C LEU A 107 12.31 -10.59 -17.17
N GLN A 108 11.77 -10.88 -18.35
CA GLN A 108 12.27 -11.97 -19.17
C GLN A 108 13.76 -11.77 -19.50
N GLY A 109 14.55 -12.83 -19.31
CA GLY A 109 15.99 -12.82 -19.53
C GLY A 109 16.82 -12.14 -18.43
N LYS A 110 16.19 -11.61 -17.40
CA LYS A 110 16.86 -11.02 -16.24
C LYS A 110 16.99 -12.06 -15.12
N SER A 111 18.19 -12.25 -14.60
CA SER A 111 18.48 -13.18 -13.50
C SER A 111 18.22 -12.58 -12.13
N ASP A 112 18.45 -11.28 -11.97
CA ASP A 112 18.13 -10.58 -10.72
C ASP A 112 16.62 -10.38 -10.62
N ARG A 113 16.03 -10.93 -9.56
CA ARG A 113 14.59 -10.89 -9.27
C ARG A 113 14.28 -10.15 -7.98
N THR A 114 15.29 -9.49 -7.40
CA THR A 114 15.15 -8.73 -6.16
C THR A 114 14.08 -7.66 -6.28
N ALA A 115 13.15 -7.68 -5.36
CA ALA A 115 12.02 -6.77 -5.32
C ALA A 115 11.68 -6.34 -3.90
N HIS A 116 11.06 -5.18 -3.78
CA HIS A 116 10.65 -4.59 -2.52
C HIS A 116 9.24 -4.04 -2.62
N TYR A 117 8.36 -4.44 -1.72
CA TYR A 117 7.15 -3.69 -1.46
C TYR A 117 7.48 -2.52 -0.52
N VAL A 118 6.99 -1.33 -0.85
CA VAL A 118 7.14 -0.12 -0.04
C VAL A 118 5.77 0.43 0.30
N CYS A 119 5.56 0.81 1.56
CA CYS A 119 4.36 1.51 2.01
C CYS A 119 4.74 2.79 2.74
N ALA A 120 4.23 3.91 2.25
CA ALA A 120 4.28 5.20 2.92
C ALA A 120 2.89 5.54 3.46
N LEU A 121 2.80 5.86 4.73
CA LEU A 121 1.58 6.27 5.42
C LEU A 121 1.68 7.72 5.87
N ALA A 122 0.62 8.46 5.69
CA ALA A 122 0.47 9.82 6.24
C ALA A 122 -0.90 9.96 6.91
N LEU A 123 -0.90 10.29 8.19
CA LEU A 123 -2.09 10.70 8.94
C LEU A 123 -2.05 12.21 9.08
N VAL A 124 -3.02 12.91 8.49
CA VAL A 124 -3.10 14.36 8.54
C VAL A 124 -4.39 14.76 9.24
N HIS A 125 -4.26 15.65 10.22
CA HIS A 125 -5.37 16.22 10.97
C HIS A 125 -5.84 17.54 10.33
N PRO A 126 -7.10 17.97 10.56
CA PRO A 126 -7.63 19.21 9.99
C PRO A 126 -6.86 20.48 10.40
N ASP A 127 -6.16 20.46 11.53
CA ASP A 127 -5.30 21.56 12.00
C ASP A 127 -3.92 21.59 11.32
N GLY A 128 -3.66 20.64 10.43
CA GLY A 128 -2.39 20.50 9.71
C GLY A 128 -1.34 19.64 10.41
N ALA A 129 -1.60 19.17 11.62
CA ALA A 129 -0.70 18.21 12.28
C ALA A 129 -0.64 16.92 11.47
N SER A 130 0.56 16.35 11.34
CA SER A 130 0.75 15.14 10.56
C SER A 130 1.71 14.16 11.22
N VAL A 131 1.44 12.88 11.03
CA VAL A 131 2.32 11.79 11.45
C VAL A 131 2.54 10.89 10.24
N THR A 132 3.78 10.53 9.98
CA THR A 132 4.15 9.70 8.82
C THR A 132 4.93 8.46 9.25
N ALA A 133 4.81 7.42 8.45
CA ALA A 133 5.60 6.19 8.59
C ALA A 133 5.88 5.59 7.23
N GLU A 134 7.02 4.94 7.07
CA GLU A 134 7.38 4.23 5.84
C GLU A 134 8.09 2.94 6.20
N ALA A 135 7.73 1.87 5.52
CA ALA A 135 8.36 0.57 5.69
C ALA A 135 8.37 -0.23 4.39
N SER A 136 9.23 -1.21 4.34
CA SER A 136 9.37 -2.10 3.19
C SER A 136 9.39 -3.57 3.59
N CYS A 137 9.08 -4.42 2.61
CA CYS A 137 9.21 -5.86 2.69
C CYS A 137 9.98 -6.35 1.48
N ASP A 138 11.10 -7.03 1.72
CA ASP A 138 11.97 -7.53 0.67
C ASP A 138 11.54 -8.93 0.20
N GLY A 139 11.68 -9.19 -1.08
CA GLY A 139 11.36 -10.46 -1.69
C GLY A 139 11.92 -10.61 -3.09
N GLU A 140 11.35 -11.52 -3.83
CA GLU A 140 11.76 -11.84 -5.20
C GLU A 140 10.54 -12.03 -6.11
N ILE A 141 10.64 -11.62 -7.37
CA ILE A 141 9.59 -11.87 -8.35
C ILE A 141 9.82 -13.22 -9.02
N GLN A 142 8.83 -14.10 -8.95
CA GLN A 142 8.81 -15.37 -9.67
C GLN A 142 7.90 -15.29 -10.89
N ASP A 143 8.22 -16.10 -11.92
CA ASP A 143 7.50 -16.06 -13.21
C ASP A 143 6.10 -16.68 -13.14
N THR A 144 5.88 -17.61 -12.22
CA THR A 144 4.62 -18.35 -12.10
C THR A 144 3.85 -17.86 -10.87
N PRO A 145 2.57 -17.45 -11.04
CA PRO A 145 1.75 -17.02 -9.91
C PRO A 145 1.36 -18.20 -9.03
N VAL A 146 1.42 -18.02 -7.71
CA VAL A 146 0.98 -19.01 -6.72
C VAL A 146 0.19 -18.31 -5.63
N GLY A 147 -0.92 -18.90 -5.23
CA GLY A 147 -1.79 -18.39 -4.18
C GLY A 147 -2.90 -17.49 -4.69
N THR A 148 -3.92 -17.32 -3.85
CA THR A 148 -5.15 -16.59 -4.17
C THR A 148 -5.52 -15.51 -3.15
N ASN A 149 -4.75 -15.40 -2.06
CA ASN A 149 -4.96 -14.34 -1.07
C ASN A 149 -4.35 -13.02 -1.53
N GLY A 150 -4.73 -11.95 -0.86
CA GLY A 150 -4.19 -10.63 -1.15
C GLY A 150 -4.68 -10.03 -2.46
N PHE A 151 -3.83 -9.23 -3.10
CA PHE A 151 -4.15 -8.49 -4.33
C PHE A 151 -2.87 -8.01 -5.03
N GLY A 152 -3.02 -7.36 -6.19
CA GLY A 152 -1.91 -6.76 -6.92
C GLY A 152 -0.87 -7.79 -7.38
N TYR A 153 0.38 -7.56 -7.03
CA TYR A 153 1.52 -8.41 -7.41
C TYR A 153 1.73 -9.61 -6.47
N ASP A 154 0.92 -9.78 -5.44
CA ASP A 154 1.10 -10.78 -4.39
C ASP A 154 1.33 -12.22 -4.89
N PRO A 155 0.66 -12.73 -5.93
CA PRO A 155 0.90 -14.07 -6.44
C PRO A 155 2.30 -14.28 -7.03
N TYR A 156 2.98 -13.23 -7.43
CA TYR A 156 4.32 -13.25 -8.02
C TYR A 156 5.43 -12.82 -7.04
N PHE A 157 5.05 -12.26 -5.88
CA PHE A 157 6.00 -11.79 -4.89
C PHE A 157 6.34 -12.90 -3.90
N PHE A 158 7.51 -13.53 -4.11
CA PHE A 158 8.02 -14.60 -3.26
C PHE A 158 8.73 -14.03 -2.03
N VAL A 159 8.41 -14.58 -0.86
CA VAL A 159 9.00 -14.21 0.43
C VAL A 159 9.93 -15.34 0.88
N PRO A 160 11.26 -15.21 0.73
CA PRO A 160 12.21 -16.28 1.02
C PRO A 160 12.11 -16.83 2.45
N ARG A 161 11.84 -15.95 3.41
CA ARG A 161 11.69 -16.32 4.82
C ARG A 161 10.63 -17.41 5.06
N PHE A 162 9.54 -17.39 4.28
CA PHE A 162 8.45 -18.35 4.41
C PHE A 162 8.46 -19.44 3.32
N GLY A 163 9.30 -19.29 2.30
CA GLY A 163 9.27 -20.18 1.14
C GLY A 163 7.94 -20.16 0.38
N LYS A 164 7.24 -19.02 0.43
CA LYS A 164 5.89 -18.82 -0.12
C LYS A 164 5.77 -17.46 -0.77
N THR A 165 4.81 -17.30 -1.68
CA THR A 165 4.40 -15.98 -2.16
C THR A 165 3.54 -15.26 -1.13
N MET A 166 3.42 -13.93 -1.26
CA MET A 166 2.49 -13.14 -0.45
C MET A 166 1.05 -13.65 -0.56
N ALA A 167 0.64 -14.11 -1.74
CA ALA A 167 -0.72 -14.62 -1.99
C ALA A 167 -0.98 -16.00 -1.35
N GLU A 168 0.02 -16.69 -0.85
CA GLU A 168 -0.11 -17.93 -0.09
C GLU A 168 -0.22 -17.70 1.43
N LEU A 169 0.00 -16.47 1.90
CA LEU A 169 -0.09 -16.12 3.32
C LEU A 169 -1.52 -15.69 3.67
N ASP A 170 -1.97 -16.07 4.87
CA ASP A 170 -3.18 -15.48 5.44
C ASP A 170 -2.92 -14.02 5.88
N ILE A 171 -3.99 -13.29 6.15
CA ILE A 171 -3.88 -11.87 6.52
C ILE A 171 -3.11 -11.69 7.83
N ASP A 172 -3.29 -12.58 8.80
CA ASP A 172 -2.61 -12.48 10.09
C ASP A 172 -1.09 -12.60 9.92
N THR A 173 -0.64 -13.57 9.15
CA THR A 173 0.78 -13.76 8.84
C THR A 173 1.32 -12.62 7.97
N LYS A 174 0.60 -12.24 6.92
CA LYS A 174 0.99 -11.17 6.01
C LYS A 174 1.22 -9.85 6.75
N GLU A 175 0.31 -9.45 7.64
CA GLU A 175 0.40 -8.18 8.37
C GLU A 175 1.58 -8.13 9.35
N THR A 176 2.10 -9.27 9.79
CA THR A 176 3.30 -9.28 10.65
C THR A 176 4.59 -8.96 9.91
N ILE A 177 4.63 -9.14 8.59
CA ILE A 177 5.84 -9.00 7.77
C ILE A 177 5.70 -7.99 6.63
N SER A 178 4.48 -7.66 6.22
CA SER A 178 4.24 -6.81 5.07
C SER A 178 4.74 -5.38 5.30
N HIS A 179 4.99 -4.69 4.19
CA HIS A 179 5.31 -3.27 4.17
C HIS A 179 4.24 -2.44 4.89
N ARG A 180 2.94 -2.70 4.63
CA ARG A 180 1.83 -1.98 5.26
C ARG A 180 1.69 -2.31 6.74
N GLY A 181 1.79 -3.57 7.13
CA GLY A 181 1.75 -3.98 8.53
C GLY A 181 2.85 -3.32 9.35
N LYS A 182 4.08 -3.32 8.84
CA LYS A 182 5.23 -2.65 9.49
C LYS A 182 5.04 -1.12 9.56
N ALA A 183 4.59 -0.48 8.50
CA ALA A 183 4.35 0.96 8.47
C ALA A 183 3.24 1.35 9.46
N LEU A 184 2.18 0.56 9.56
CA LEU A 184 1.11 0.76 10.55
C LEU A 184 1.62 0.66 11.99
N GLN A 185 2.44 -0.34 12.30
CA GLN A 185 3.05 -0.46 13.65
C GLN A 185 3.89 0.77 14.00
N GLN A 186 4.67 1.28 13.05
CA GLN A 186 5.45 2.51 13.25
C GLN A 186 4.55 3.73 13.45
N LEU A 187 3.49 3.87 12.66
CA LEU A 187 2.55 4.99 12.76
C LEU A 187 1.87 5.01 14.14
N VAL A 188 1.37 3.87 14.57
CA VAL A 188 0.72 3.69 15.87
C VAL A 188 1.65 4.03 17.03
N ALA A 189 2.89 3.57 16.98
CA ALA A 189 3.88 3.88 18.00
C ALA A 189 4.20 5.39 18.09
N LYS A 190 4.02 6.13 17.00
CA LYS A 190 4.20 7.60 16.96
C LYS A 190 2.98 8.34 17.47
N VAL A 191 1.78 7.85 17.18
CA VAL A 191 0.51 8.49 17.61
C VAL A 191 0.28 8.34 19.11
N ASN A 192 0.75 7.24 19.71
CA ASN A 192 0.58 6.95 21.13
C ASN A 192 1.64 7.59 22.05
N LYS A 193 2.50 8.45 21.50
CA LYS A 193 3.48 9.24 22.28
C LYS A 193 2.96 10.64 22.55
#